data_fe5703fa3aad4edbea51c170fcfc7f3b
#
_entry.id   fe5703fa3aad4edbea51c170fcfc7f3b
#
_cell.length_a   1.000
_cell.length_b   1.000
_cell.length_c   1.000
_cell.angle_alpha   90.00
_cell.angle_beta   90.00
_cell.angle_gamma   90.00
#
_symmetry.space_group_name_H-M   'P 1'
#
loop_
_entity.id
_entity.type
_entity.pdbx_description
1 polymer ?
#
loop_
_entity_poly.entity_id
_entity_poly.type
_entity_poly.pdbx_seq_one_letter_code
_entity_poly.pdbx_strand_id
1 'polypeptide(L)'
;MKFYHAIISFLAVFLAACNSNPLQPHSGGRLFEALVVGDTNNIVGKALDTDMIALPQSEPCFDVSSVSHKAFNNTLQLSRNIVVVNLNHTRYHGVKITYEKDVYAHPQIVVSINAPSVTSLSQALNGHQGQLLRQLLERSELNFTISQLRNKRNTRQEAAIKKAFGIILQVPVDMTSSRQGRNFLWLSNNSATAMQNLVIYKLKGKPLQQAGKNMTDTFTSLRDSVMKSNIKGETNAMYMQTVALPVNVNMIHERNKKLIIFRGLWEVKGDAMGGPFVSHVIEHKGNTLVVEAFVFAPGKKKRNYLRQLEAALYTLKQQ
;
A
#
# COMPACT_ATOMS: atom_id res chain seq x y z
N MET A 1 65.79 50.55 -12.78
CA MET A 1 64.76 50.45 -11.72
C MET A 1 63.69 49.48 -12.15
N LYS A 2 63.70 48.27 -11.61
CA LYS A 2 62.73 47.22 -11.93
C LYS A 2 61.74 47.06 -10.77
N PHE A 3 60.48 47.36 -11.00
CA PHE A 3 59.40 47.15 -10.05
C PHE A 3 58.95 45.71 -10.12
N TYR A 4 59.09 44.97 -9.00
CA TYR A 4 58.54 43.64 -8.83
C TYR A 4 57.14 43.80 -8.24
N HIS A 5 56.11 43.37 -9.01
CA HIS A 5 54.75 43.23 -8.51
C HIS A 5 54.62 41.86 -7.85
N ALA A 6 54.46 41.80 -6.57
CA ALA A 6 54.13 40.59 -5.83
C ALA A 6 52.62 40.35 -5.97
N ILE A 7 52.27 39.28 -6.69
CA ILE A 7 50.89 38.78 -6.77
C ILE A 7 50.66 37.90 -5.55
N ILE A 8 49.88 38.38 -4.59
CA ILE A 8 49.37 37.57 -3.46
C ILE A 8 48.15 36.81 -3.97
N SER A 9 48.36 35.50 -4.24
CA SER A 9 47.26 34.57 -4.51
C SER A 9 46.50 34.27 -3.22
N PHE A 10 45.30 34.78 -3.08
CA PHE A 10 44.37 34.47 -2.01
C PHE A 10 43.72 33.11 -2.29
N LEU A 11 44.25 32.07 -1.66
CA LEU A 11 43.69 30.70 -1.73
C LEU A 11 42.43 30.66 -0.87
N ALA A 12 41.26 30.88 -1.46
CA ALA A 12 39.97 30.68 -0.77
C ALA A 12 39.75 29.18 -0.58
N VAL A 13 39.99 28.69 0.63
CA VAL A 13 39.59 27.34 1.05
C VAL A 13 38.08 27.36 1.22
N PHE A 14 37.33 26.84 0.24
CA PHE A 14 35.95 26.47 0.43
C PHE A 14 35.88 25.30 1.40
N LEU A 15 35.62 25.59 2.66
CA LEU A 15 35.11 24.60 3.60
C LEU A 15 33.71 24.18 3.13
N ALA A 16 33.65 23.13 2.33
CA ALA A 16 32.41 22.38 2.13
C ALA A 16 32.02 21.85 3.51
N ALA A 17 31.20 22.59 4.23
CA ALA A 17 30.49 22.06 5.39
C ALA A 17 29.62 20.92 4.86
N CYS A 18 30.13 19.68 5.01
CA CYS A 18 29.26 18.52 4.96
C CYS A 18 28.20 18.72 6.06
N ASN A 19 27.01 19.16 5.68
CA ASN A 19 25.83 19.01 6.50
C ASN A 19 25.59 17.50 6.64
N SER A 20 26.35 16.86 7.52
CA SER A 20 25.97 15.58 8.09
C SER A 20 24.78 15.88 9.00
N ASN A 21 23.57 15.89 8.43
CA ASN A 21 22.40 15.68 9.25
C ASN A 21 22.69 14.42 10.08
N PRO A 22 22.64 14.49 11.42
CA PRO A 22 22.82 13.29 12.23
C PRO A 22 21.83 12.29 11.66
N LEU A 23 22.30 11.05 11.35
CA LEU A 23 21.47 9.99 10.80
C LEU A 23 20.27 9.83 11.73
N GLN A 24 19.10 10.25 11.27
CA GLN A 24 17.90 10.10 12.07
C GLN A 24 17.71 8.61 12.36
N PRO A 25 17.25 8.25 13.56
CA PRO A 25 16.98 6.86 13.89
C PRO A 25 15.92 6.28 12.95
N HIS A 26 15.97 4.98 12.74
CA HIS A 26 14.93 4.30 11.98
C HIS A 26 13.61 4.33 12.74
N SER A 27 12.51 4.61 12.02
CA SER A 27 11.17 4.50 12.60
C SER A 27 10.82 3.04 12.88
N GLY A 28 10.08 2.81 13.97
CA GLY A 28 9.59 1.52 14.42
C GLY A 28 8.11 1.30 14.15
N GLY A 29 7.62 0.15 14.60
CA GLY A 29 6.21 -0.25 14.50
C GLY A 29 5.94 -1.25 13.38
N ARG A 30 4.85 -2.04 13.56
CA ARG A 30 4.35 -2.97 12.53
C ARG A 30 3.71 -2.18 11.39
N LEU A 31 3.44 -2.83 10.28
CA LEU A 31 2.72 -2.21 9.17
C LEU A 31 1.30 -1.83 9.61
N PHE A 32 0.88 -0.64 9.19
CA PHE A 32 -0.45 -0.09 9.49
C PHE A 32 -0.74 0.04 10.98
N GLU A 33 0.27 0.36 11.80
CA GLU A 33 0.12 0.87 13.15
C GLU A 33 0.10 2.41 13.12
N ALA A 34 -0.75 3.00 13.96
CA ALA A 34 -0.81 4.44 14.19
C ALA A 34 -0.79 4.75 15.69
N LEU A 35 0.14 5.61 16.11
CA LEU A 35 0.16 6.15 17.47
C LEU A 35 -0.60 7.47 17.49
N VAL A 36 -1.61 7.58 18.33
CA VAL A 36 -2.39 8.80 18.51
C VAL A 36 -2.04 9.43 19.86
N VAL A 37 -1.69 10.70 19.84
CA VAL A 37 -1.26 11.46 21.02
C VAL A 37 -2.32 12.51 21.36
N GLY A 38 -2.84 12.51 22.58
CA GLY A 38 -3.77 13.53 23.08
C GLY A 38 -5.24 13.33 22.69
N ASP A 39 -5.61 12.17 22.12
CA ASP A 39 -7.00 11.82 21.77
C ASP A 39 -7.73 11.19 22.96
N THR A 40 -8.07 12.00 23.95
CA THR A 40 -8.71 11.54 25.20
C THR A 40 -10.11 10.93 25.00
N ASN A 41 -10.79 11.29 23.92
CA ASN A 41 -12.15 10.82 23.59
C ASN A 41 -12.19 9.73 22.51
N ASN A 42 -11.02 9.23 22.10
CA ASN A 42 -10.87 8.22 21.04
C ASN A 42 -11.57 8.60 19.71
N ILE A 43 -11.54 9.89 19.36
CA ILE A 43 -12.19 10.39 18.13
C ILE A 43 -11.36 10.02 16.91
N VAL A 44 -10.05 10.24 16.98
CA VAL A 44 -9.12 9.84 15.91
C VAL A 44 -9.09 8.32 15.78
N GLY A 45 -9.04 7.60 16.93
CA GLY A 45 -9.12 6.15 16.94
C GLY A 45 -10.32 5.63 16.17
N LYS A 46 -11.53 6.15 16.48
CA LYS A 46 -12.77 5.79 15.75
C LYS A 46 -12.72 6.16 14.26
N ALA A 47 -12.12 7.28 13.90
CA ALA A 47 -11.99 7.68 12.50
C ALA A 47 -11.05 6.76 11.71
N LEU A 48 -10.07 6.14 12.35
CA LEU A 48 -9.13 5.17 11.77
C LEU A 48 -9.63 3.71 11.87
N ASP A 49 -10.58 3.43 12.75
CA ASP A 49 -11.21 2.13 12.97
C ASP A 49 -12.27 1.84 11.89
N THR A 50 -11.81 1.83 10.65
CA THR A 50 -12.61 1.47 9.48
C THR A 50 -12.03 0.19 8.91
N ASP A 51 -12.88 -0.79 8.69
CA ASP A 51 -12.45 -2.07 8.15
C ASP A 51 -11.87 -1.96 6.74
N MET A 52 -10.83 -2.73 6.50
CA MET A 52 -10.32 -2.92 5.16
C MET A 52 -11.33 -3.75 4.35
N ILE A 53 -11.74 -3.23 3.20
CA ILE A 53 -12.71 -3.90 2.33
C ILE A 53 -12.16 -5.20 1.75
N ALA A 54 -13.06 -6.15 1.49
CA ALA A 54 -12.76 -7.43 0.87
C ALA A 54 -11.75 -8.29 1.67
N LEU A 55 -11.89 -8.32 2.98
CA LEU A 55 -11.27 -9.31 3.84
C LEU A 55 -12.33 -10.30 4.33
N PRO A 56 -11.99 -11.59 4.53
CA PRO A 56 -12.95 -12.60 4.98
C PRO A 56 -13.39 -12.42 6.44
N GLN A 57 -12.63 -11.63 7.20
CA GLN A 57 -12.92 -11.23 8.58
C GLN A 57 -12.71 -9.74 8.70
N SER A 58 -13.46 -9.09 9.61
CA SER A 58 -13.24 -7.68 9.94
C SER A 58 -11.83 -7.45 10.45
N GLU A 59 -11.09 -6.59 9.77
CA GLU A 59 -9.77 -6.12 10.18
C GLU A 59 -9.69 -4.62 9.90
N PRO A 60 -9.45 -3.78 10.93
CA PRO A 60 -9.36 -2.34 10.74
C PRO A 60 -8.19 -1.95 9.82
N CYS A 61 -8.33 -0.84 9.10
CA CYS A 61 -7.26 -0.32 8.24
C CYS A 61 -5.97 -0.03 9.00
N PHE A 62 -6.08 0.35 10.28
CA PHE A 62 -4.95 0.59 11.17
C PHE A 62 -5.14 -0.08 12.53
N ASP A 63 -4.04 -0.58 13.10
CA ASP A 63 -3.97 -0.91 14.54
C ASP A 63 -3.62 0.38 15.28
N VAL A 64 -4.58 0.94 16.03
CA VAL A 64 -4.43 2.25 16.71
C VAL A 64 -4.09 2.05 18.18
N SER A 65 -3.08 2.79 18.65
CA SER A 65 -2.77 2.96 20.06
C SER A 65 -2.81 4.44 20.43
N SER A 66 -3.28 4.76 21.65
CA SER A 66 -3.43 6.14 22.10
C SER A 66 -2.66 6.38 23.39
N VAL A 67 -2.02 7.56 23.46
CA VAL A 67 -1.31 8.02 24.66
C VAL A 67 -1.62 9.48 24.96
N SER A 68 -1.44 9.90 26.23
CA SER A 68 -1.52 11.32 26.57
C SER A 68 -0.27 12.08 26.07
N HIS A 69 -0.36 13.40 25.93
CA HIS A 69 0.81 14.23 25.63
C HIS A 69 1.94 14.04 26.63
N LYS A 70 1.62 13.86 27.92
CA LYS A 70 2.60 13.64 28.99
C LYS A 70 3.36 12.32 28.84
N ALA A 71 2.71 11.29 28.30
CA ALA A 71 3.32 9.97 28.08
C ALA A 71 4.11 9.87 26.78
N PHE A 72 4.00 10.85 25.88
CA PHE A 72 4.66 10.87 24.59
C PHE A 72 6.17 11.18 24.76
N ASN A 73 6.96 10.14 24.87
CA ASN A 73 8.40 10.18 25.12
C ASN A 73 9.24 9.82 23.89
N ASN A 74 10.56 9.87 24.02
CA ASN A 74 11.52 9.62 22.93
C ASN A 74 11.35 8.23 22.28
N THR A 75 10.95 7.20 23.02
CA THR A 75 10.69 5.87 22.46
C THR A 75 9.45 5.88 21.55
N LEU A 76 8.38 6.51 22.00
CA LEU A 76 7.13 6.62 21.21
C LEU A 76 7.29 7.55 20.01
N GLN A 77 8.21 8.51 20.07
CA GLN A 77 8.56 9.37 18.94
C GLN A 77 9.17 8.58 17.76
N LEU A 78 9.66 7.37 17.99
CA LEU A 78 10.15 6.51 16.90
C LEU A 78 9.02 5.79 16.14
N SER A 79 7.76 5.92 16.52
CA SER A 79 6.61 5.35 15.79
C SER A 79 6.55 5.91 14.37
N ARG A 80 6.30 5.05 13.37
CA ARG A 80 6.30 5.47 11.96
C ARG A 80 5.15 6.39 11.60
N ASN A 81 3.96 6.15 12.14
CA ASN A 81 2.79 7.00 11.94
C ASN A 81 2.35 7.57 13.27
N ILE A 82 2.42 8.88 13.42
CA ILE A 82 2.02 9.60 14.63
C ILE A 82 0.93 10.59 14.27
N VAL A 83 -0.15 10.62 15.06
CA VAL A 83 -1.21 11.62 14.95
C VAL A 83 -1.28 12.37 16.29
N VAL A 84 -0.97 13.66 16.30
CA VAL A 84 -1.01 14.51 17.48
C VAL A 84 -2.26 15.38 17.47
N VAL A 85 -3.09 15.27 18.49
CA VAL A 85 -4.33 16.04 18.65
C VAL A 85 -4.08 17.17 19.64
N ASN A 86 -4.27 18.42 19.20
CA ASN A 86 -4.14 19.62 20.00
C ASN A 86 -5.50 20.32 20.12
N LEU A 87 -6.09 20.32 21.31
CA LEU A 87 -7.35 21.00 21.59
C LEU A 87 -7.08 22.32 22.31
N ASN A 88 -7.53 23.44 21.73
CA ASN A 88 -7.40 24.74 22.36
C ASN A 88 -8.43 25.74 21.77
N HIS A 89 -9.42 26.11 22.53
CA HIS A 89 -10.53 26.97 22.09
C HIS A 89 -10.13 28.46 21.91
N THR A 90 -9.08 28.92 22.58
CA THR A 90 -8.58 30.29 22.44
C THR A 90 -7.64 30.45 21.25
N ARG A 91 -6.93 29.39 20.89
CA ARG A 91 -5.90 29.40 19.82
C ARG A 91 -6.45 28.98 18.47
N TYR A 92 -7.41 28.06 18.44
CA TYR A 92 -7.92 27.48 17.20
C TYR A 92 -9.38 27.88 16.97
N HIS A 93 -9.70 28.40 15.78
CA HIS A 93 -11.05 28.80 15.37
C HIS A 93 -11.72 27.77 14.45
N GLY A 94 -11.00 26.71 14.06
CA GLY A 94 -11.48 25.63 13.22
C GLY A 94 -10.55 24.43 13.27
N VAL A 95 -10.97 23.31 12.66
CA VAL A 95 -10.14 22.10 12.59
C VAL A 95 -9.15 22.22 11.43
N LYS A 96 -7.86 22.09 11.73
CA LYS A 96 -6.79 22.12 10.76
C LYS A 96 -5.93 20.87 10.89
N ILE A 97 -5.76 20.13 9.79
CA ILE A 97 -4.89 18.97 9.69
C ILE A 97 -3.66 19.35 8.87
N THR A 98 -2.47 19.15 9.44
CA THR A 98 -1.17 19.34 8.78
C THR A 98 -0.32 18.12 9.00
N TYR A 99 0.71 17.93 8.19
CA TYR A 99 1.66 16.83 8.39
C TYR A 99 3.07 17.25 8.05
N GLU A 100 4.01 16.59 8.71
CA GLU A 100 5.44 16.70 8.47
C GLU A 100 6.04 15.29 8.31
N LYS A 101 7.13 15.20 7.58
CA LYS A 101 7.85 13.94 7.38
C LYS A 101 9.15 13.95 8.17
N ASP A 102 9.52 12.76 8.66
CA ASP A 102 10.85 12.53 9.23
C ASP A 102 11.20 13.53 10.37
N VAL A 103 10.24 13.74 11.29
CA VAL A 103 10.42 14.68 12.42
C VAL A 103 11.37 14.12 13.48
N TYR A 104 11.12 12.88 13.92
CA TYR A 104 11.88 12.22 14.98
C TYR A 104 12.67 11.01 14.47
N ALA A 105 12.20 10.38 13.41
CA ALA A 105 12.75 9.15 12.84
C ALA A 105 12.53 9.10 11.32
N HIS A 106 13.21 8.21 10.61
CA HIS A 106 13.07 8.04 9.17
C HIS A 106 12.83 6.56 8.81
N PRO A 107 11.87 6.27 7.90
CA PRO A 107 10.83 7.15 7.35
C PRO A 107 9.66 7.31 8.34
N GLN A 108 9.10 8.50 8.45
CA GLN A 108 8.06 8.81 9.42
C GLN A 108 7.06 9.81 8.85
N ILE A 109 5.82 9.74 9.30
CA ILE A 109 4.83 10.82 9.15
C ILE A 109 4.28 11.21 10.52
N VAL A 110 4.30 12.51 10.79
CA VAL A 110 3.68 13.13 11.98
C VAL A 110 2.55 14.03 11.50
N VAL A 111 1.32 13.67 11.82
CA VAL A 111 0.12 14.44 11.50
C VAL A 111 -0.30 15.22 12.73
N SER A 112 -0.46 16.54 12.60
CA SER A 112 -0.98 17.41 13.65
C SER A 112 -2.40 17.80 13.33
N ILE A 113 -3.32 17.54 14.27
CA ILE A 113 -4.73 17.93 14.20
C ILE A 113 -4.98 18.99 15.29
N ASN A 114 -5.21 20.21 14.86
CA ASN A 114 -5.52 21.33 15.75
C ASN A 114 -7.02 21.61 15.68
N ALA A 115 -7.70 21.64 16.82
CA ALA A 115 -9.14 21.84 16.89
C ALA A 115 -9.53 22.72 18.10
N PRO A 116 -10.58 23.54 17.99
CA PRO A 116 -11.05 24.36 19.12
C PRO A 116 -11.70 23.51 20.21
N SER A 117 -12.35 22.41 19.86
CA SER A 117 -13.07 21.56 20.82
C SER A 117 -13.16 20.11 20.35
N VAL A 118 -13.49 19.21 21.28
CA VAL A 118 -13.82 17.81 21.03
C VAL A 118 -14.97 17.66 20.01
N THR A 119 -16.00 18.47 20.14
CA THR A 119 -17.17 18.47 19.24
C THR A 119 -16.78 18.82 17.82
N SER A 120 -16.02 19.90 17.63
CA SER A 120 -15.53 20.31 16.30
C SER A 120 -14.63 19.23 15.66
N LEU A 121 -13.75 18.61 16.47
CA LEU A 121 -12.91 17.51 16.03
C LEU A 121 -13.75 16.32 15.57
N SER A 122 -14.75 15.90 16.37
CA SER A 122 -15.63 14.79 16.05
C SER A 122 -16.41 15.03 14.74
N GLN A 123 -17.00 16.22 14.59
CA GLN A 123 -17.72 16.59 13.37
C GLN A 123 -16.81 16.52 12.12
N ALA A 124 -15.60 17.05 12.23
CA ALA A 124 -14.65 17.07 11.12
C ALA A 124 -14.19 15.64 10.72
N LEU A 125 -13.88 14.79 11.70
CA LEU A 125 -13.36 13.45 11.44
C LEU A 125 -14.44 12.42 11.09
N ASN A 126 -15.70 12.65 11.47
CA ASN A 126 -16.83 11.85 10.98
C ASN A 126 -17.15 12.11 9.50
N GLY A 127 -16.60 13.20 8.91
CA GLY A 127 -16.78 13.58 7.52
C GLY A 127 -15.56 13.34 6.64
N HIS A 128 -15.43 14.21 5.65
CA HIS A 128 -14.36 14.14 4.64
C HIS A 128 -12.93 14.18 5.21
N GLN A 129 -12.71 14.95 6.29
CA GLN A 129 -11.37 15.07 6.88
C GLN A 129 -10.88 13.75 7.50
N GLY A 130 -11.76 12.92 8.08
CA GLY A 130 -11.40 11.59 8.57
C GLY A 130 -10.99 10.65 7.43
N GLN A 131 -11.67 10.72 6.29
CA GLN A 131 -11.30 9.99 5.10
C GLN A 131 -9.92 10.44 4.56
N LEU A 132 -9.67 11.75 4.50
CA LEU A 132 -8.36 12.29 4.08
C LEU A 132 -7.24 11.87 5.03
N LEU A 133 -7.48 11.86 6.35
CA LEU A 133 -6.51 11.38 7.33
C LEU A 133 -6.13 9.92 7.07
N ARG A 134 -7.11 9.03 6.88
CA ARG A 134 -6.86 7.62 6.55
C ARG A 134 -6.05 7.48 5.28
N GLN A 135 -6.45 8.15 4.20
CA GLN A 135 -5.74 8.12 2.91
C GLN A 135 -4.30 8.61 3.02
N LEU A 136 -4.05 9.65 3.83
CA LEU A 136 -2.71 10.18 4.06
C LEU A 136 -1.81 9.14 4.74
N LEU A 137 -2.29 8.50 5.80
CA LEU A 137 -1.55 7.46 6.52
C LEU A 137 -1.38 6.19 5.67
N GLU A 138 -2.42 5.74 4.94
CA GLU A 138 -2.32 4.61 4.00
C GLU A 138 -1.28 4.87 2.91
N ARG A 139 -1.22 6.08 2.36
CA ARG A 139 -0.22 6.47 1.37
C ARG A 139 1.20 6.46 1.95
N SER A 140 1.36 6.89 3.20
CA SER A 140 2.64 6.82 3.91
C SER A 140 3.11 5.37 4.06
N GLU A 141 2.25 4.48 4.54
CA GLU A 141 2.54 3.06 4.69
C GLU A 141 2.82 2.36 3.35
N LEU A 142 2.07 2.69 2.32
CA LEU A 142 2.31 2.18 0.97
C LEU A 142 3.70 2.57 0.46
N ASN A 143 4.07 3.85 0.60
CA ASN A 143 5.39 4.34 0.19
C ASN A 143 6.52 3.67 0.99
N PHE A 144 6.32 3.49 2.30
CA PHE A 144 7.25 2.74 3.14
C PHE A 144 7.41 1.31 2.63
N THR A 145 6.32 0.58 2.40
CA THR A 145 6.34 -0.81 1.94
C THR A 145 7.02 -0.95 0.58
N ILE A 146 6.77 -0.02 -0.36
CA ILE A 146 7.46 0.04 -1.65
C ILE A 146 8.96 0.28 -1.45
N SER A 147 9.36 1.14 -0.51
CA SER A 147 10.78 1.40 -0.24
C SER A 147 11.50 0.16 0.30
N GLN A 148 10.85 -0.59 1.20
CA GLN A 148 11.37 -1.85 1.71
C GLN A 148 11.51 -2.90 0.61
N LEU A 149 10.54 -2.96 -0.31
CA LEU A 149 10.57 -3.87 -1.44
C LEU A 149 11.78 -3.64 -2.35
N ARG A 150 12.22 -2.38 -2.54
CA ARG A 150 13.39 -2.06 -3.38
C ARG A 150 14.66 -2.83 -3.00
N ASN A 151 14.84 -3.13 -1.72
CA ASN A 151 16.04 -3.78 -1.19
C ASN A 151 15.90 -5.31 -1.12
N LYS A 152 14.68 -5.87 -1.27
CA LYS A 152 14.36 -7.29 -1.12
C LYS A 152 13.54 -7.78 -2.31
N ARG A 153 14.18 -7.88 -3.50
CA ARG A 153 13.53 -8.19 -4.78
C ARG A 153 13.99 -9.51 -5.36
N ASN A 154 13.06 -10.19 -6.03
CA ASN A 154 13.37 -11.35 -6.88
C ASN A 154 13.60 -10.92 -8.34
N THR A 155 14.82 -10.49 -8.65
CA THR A 155 15.20 -9.98 -9.96
C THR A 155 15.03 -11.02 -11.08
N ARG A 156 15.14 -12.32 -10.77
CA ARG A 156 14.91 -13.41 -11.73
C ARG A 156 13.44 -13.42 -12.17
N GLN A 157 12.49 -13.31 -11.23
CA GLN A 157 11.07 -13.29 -11.57
C GLN A 157 10.68 -11.97 -12.26
N GLU A 158 11.29 -10.85 -11.90
CA GLU A 158 11.10 -9.57 -12.59
C GLU A 158 11.54 -9.65 -14.06
N ALA A 159 12.67 -10.28 -14.35
CA ALA A 159 13.13 -10.50 -15.71
C ALA A 159 12.18 -11.41 -16.52
N ALA A 160 11.64 -12.45 -15.89
CA ALA A 160 10.64 -13.32 -16.51
C ALA A 160 9.34 -12.57 -16.84
N ILE A 161 8.85 -11.73 -15.93
CA ILE A 161 7.69 -10.86 -16.14
C ILE A 161 7.93 -9.89 -17.31
N LYS A 162 9.09 -9.23 -17.32
CA LYS A 162 9.46 -8.30 -18.38
C LYS A 162 9.47 -8.99 -19.75
N LYS A 163 10.05 -10.18 -19.82
CA LYS A 163 10.11 -10.97 -21.07
C LYS A 163 8.71 -11.41 -21.53
N ALA A 164 7.86 -11.90 -20.62
CA ALA A 164 6.56 -12.47 -20.96
C ALA A 164 5.47 -11.42 -21.25
N PHE A 165 5.48 -10.31 -20.53
CA PHE A 165 4.40 -9.33 -20.55
C PHE A 165 4.81 -7.92 -21.02
N GLY A 166 6.10 -7.62 -21.11
CA GLY A 166 6.61 -6.28 -21.49
C GLY A 166 6.32 -5.20 -20.46
N ILE A 167 6.31 -5.56 -19.18
CA ILE A 167 6.11 -4.65 -18.05
C ILE A 167 7.26 -4.76 -17.06
N ILE A 168 7.40 -3.74 -16.22
CA ILE A 168 8.26 -3.76 -15.03
C ILE A 168 7.36 -3.90 -13.82
N LEU A 169 7.66 -4.85 -12.95
CA LEU A 169 7.00 -5.07 -11.67
C LEU A 169 8.06 -5.48 -10.65
N GLN A 170 8.11 -4.83 -9.48
CA GLN A 170 8.98 -5.29 -8.40
C GLN A 170 8.33 -6.48 -7.71
N VAL A 171 9.09 -7.56 -7.57
CA VAL A 171 8.62 -8.83 -7.00
C VAL A 171 9.32 -9.07 -5.67
N PRO A 172 8.58 -9.39 -4.57
CA PRO A 172 9.18 -9.75 -3.30
C PRO A 172 10.17 -10.93 -3.44
N VAL A 173 11.27 -10.87 -2.68
CA VAL A 173 12.37 -11.85 -2.78
C VAL A 173 11.94 -13.28 -2.46
N ASP A 174 10.93 -13.44 -1.62
CA ASP A 174 10.38 -14.73 -1.18
C ASP A 174 9.42 -15.39 -2.20
N MET A 175 9.06 -14.71 -3.28
CA MET A 175 8.31 -15.30 -4.41
C MET A 175 9.18 -16.24 -5.21
N THR A 176 9.53 -17.39 -4.65
CA THR A 176 10.51 -18.34 -5.19
C THR A 176 9.91 -19.37 -6.13
N SER A 177 8.62 -19.68 -5.99
CA SER A 177 7.91 -20.59 -6.87
C SER A 177 7.25 -19.88 -8.03
N SER A 178 7.24 -20.49 -9.20
CA SER A 178 6.58 -19.92 -10.39
C SER A 178 5.97 -21.00 -11.26
N ARG A 179 4.79 -20.71 -11.83
CA ARG A 179 4.13 -21.52 -12.85
C ARG A 179 3.71 -20.62 -14.00
N GLN A 180 4.15 -20.96 -15.20
CA GLN A 180 3.83 -20.21 -16.42
C GLN A 180 2.83 -20.99 -17.27
N GLY A 181 1.78 -20.28 -17.73
CA GLY A 181 0.81 -20.74 -18.70
C GLY A 181 0.78 -19.84 -19.94
N ARG A 182 -0.15 -20.09 -20.84
CA ARG A 182 -0.37 -19.23 -22.01
C ARG A 182 -0.98 -17.89 -21.56
N ASN A 183 -0.25 -16.78 -21.75
CA ASN A 183 -0.64 -15.44 -21.27
C ASN A 183 -0.89 -15.36 -19.75
N PHE A 184 -0.25 -16.21 -18.97
CA PHE A 184 -0.46 -16.38 -17.55
C PHE A 184 0.85 -16.67 -16.82
N LEU A 185 1.09 -16.03 -15.68
CA LEU A 185 2.20 -16.32 -14.77
C LEU A 185 1.69 -16.26 -13.33
N TRP A 186 1.98 -17.30 -12.56
CA TRP A 186 1.70 -17.38 -11.14
C TRP A 186 3.00 -17.49 -10.35
N LEU A 187 3.19 -16.61 -9.39
CA LEU A 187 4.30 -16.60 -8.44
C LEU A 187 3.76 -16.84 -7.03
N SER A 188 4.50 -17.59 -6.22
CA SER A 188 4.14 -17.89 -4.84
C SER A 188 5.37 -17.95 -3.94
N ASN A 189 5.19 -17.62 -2.65
CA ASN A 189 6.20 -17.89 -1.62
C ASN A 189 6.09 -19.31 -1.03
N ASN A 190 5.05 -20.08 -1.41
CA ASN A 190 4.77 -21.43 -0.94
C ASN A 190 4.79 -21.60 0.59
N SER A 191 4.49 -20.54 1.34
CA SER A 191 4.44 -20.62 2.80
C SER A 191 3.23 -21.43 3.26
N ALA A 192 3.44 -22.43 4.08
CA ALA A 192 2.35 -23.24 4.65
C ALA A 192 1.43 -22.46 5.60
N THR A 193 1.92 -21.37 6.19
CA THR A 193 1.19 -20.61 7.21
C THR A 193 0.59 -19.30 6.73
N ALA A 194 1.15 -18.73 5.64
CA ALA A 194 0.67 -17.49 5.02
C ALA A 194 1.17 -17.45 3.57
N MET A 195 0.47 -18.15 2.70
CA MET A 195 0.81 -18.21 1.29
C MET A 195 0.41 -16.90 0.61
N GLN A 196 1.40 -16.21 0.10
CA GLN A 196 1.27 -14.99 -0.67
C GLN A 196 1.51 -15.28 -2.15
N ASN A 197 0.67 -14.73 -3.01
CA ASN A 197 0.68 -15.05 -4.43
C ASN A 197 0.54 -13.80 -5.29
N LEU A 198 1.26 -13.79 -6.41
CA LEU A 198 1.11 -12.80 -7.49
C LEU A 198 0.75 -13.53 -8.77
N VAL A 199 -0.26 -13.03 -9.48
CA VAL A 199 -0.67 -13.55 -10.78
C VAL A 199 -0.67 -12.43 -11.80
N ILE A 200 -0.16 -12.71 -12.98
CA ILE A 200 -0.18 -11.78 -14.10
C ILE A 200 -0.83 -12.50 -15.28
N TYR A 201 -1.82 -11.88 -15.89
CA TYR A 201 -2.46 -12.45 -17.07
C TYR A 201 -2.94 -11.39 -18.05
N LYS A 202 -3.02 -11.79 -19.32
CA LYS A 202 -3.43 -10.94 -20.42
C LYS A 202 -4.78 -11.41 -20.97
N LEU A 203 -5.73 -10.51 -21.07
CA LEU A 203 -7.00 -10.69 -21.74
C LEU A 203 -6.96 -10.02 -23.11
N LYS A 204 -7.49 -10.67 -24.14
CA LYS A 204 -7.52 -10.12 -25.50
C LYS A 204 -8.44 -8.90 -25.57
N GLY A 205 -7.94 -7.82 -26.16
CA GLY A 205 -8.71 -6.59 -26.33
C GLY A 205 -8.97 -5.85 -25.02
N LYS A 206 -10.11 -5.10 -25.00
CA LYS A 206 -10.47 -4.19 -23.91
C LYS A 206 -11.88 -4.50 -23.36
N PRO A 207 -12.16 -5.72 -22.90
CA PRO A 207 -13.53 -6.14 -22.54
C PRO A 207 -14.12 -5.29 -21.40
N LEU A 208 -13.31 -4.81 -20.46
CA LEU A 208 -13.81 -4.02 -19.33
C LEU A 208 -14.21 -2.59 -19.71
N GLN A 209 -13.66 -2.03 -20.78
CA GLN A 209 -14.10 -0.71 -21.26
C GLN A 209 -15.49 -0.78 -21.91
N GLN A 210 -15.79 -1.90 -22.54
CA GLN A 210 -17.06 -2.14 -23.23
C GLN A 210 -18.18 -2.55 -22.25
N ALA A 211 -17.82 -2.97 -21.03
CA ALA A 211 -18.76 -3.52 -20.04
C ALA A 211 -19.65 -2.45 -19.38
N GLY A 212 -19.26 -1.16 -19.39
CA GLY A 212 -20.05 -0.09 -18.79
C GLY A 212 -20.41 -0.37 -17.32
N LYS A 213 -21.70 -0.39 -17.00
CA LYS A 213 -22.22 -0.66 -15.64
C LYS A 213 -21.96 -2.10 -15.17
N ASN A 214 -21.74 -3.05 -16.09
CA ASN A 214 -21.50 -4.46 -15.78
C ASN A 214 -20.01 -4.79 -15.64
N MET A 215 -19.17 -3.79 -15.36
CA MET A 215 -17.72 -3.96 -15.31
C MET A 215 -17.26 -4.98 -14.28
N THR A 216 -17.86 -5.00 -13.09
CA THR A 216 -17.56 -5.96 -12.02
C THR A 216 -17.90 -7.39 -12.40
N ASP A 217 -19.08 -7.62 -12.97
CA ASP A 217 -19.52 -8.96 -13.40
C ASP A 217 -18.68 -9.47 -14.56
N THR A 218 -18.37 -8.58 -15.50
CA THR A 218 -17.48 -8.90 -16.63
C THR A 218 -16.08 -9.25 -16.12
N PHE A 219 -15.52 -8.47 -15.19
CA PHE A 219 -14.22 -8.76 -14.58
C PHE A 219 -14.25 -10.12 -13.88
N THR A 220 -15.24 -10.38 -13.04
CA THR A 220 -15.41 -11.63 -12.29
C THR A 220 -15.47 -12.84 -13.23
N SER A 221 -16.30 -12.79 -14.26
CA SER A 221 -16.43 -13.89 -15.24
C SER A 221 -15.11 -14.16 -15.98
N LEU A 222 -14.40 -13.11 -16.41
CA LEU A 222 -13.12 -13.25 -17.11
C LEU A 222 -12.03 -13.76 -16.17
N ARG A 223 -11.95 -13.23 -14.95
CA ARG A 223 -11.03 -13.68 -13.91
C ARG A 223 -11.24 -15.17 -13.62
N ASP A 224 -12.47 -15.57 -13.36
CA ASP A 224 -12.80 -16.97 -13.00
C ASP A 224 -12.49 -17.93 -14.14
N SER A 225 -12.73 -17.55 -15.38
CA SER A 225 -12.32 -18.33 -16.55
C SER A 225 -10.80 -18.55 -16.59
N VAL A 226 -10.02 -17.50 -16.33
CA VAL A 226 -8.53 -17.59 -16.28
C VAL A 226 -8.09 -18.44 -15.09
N MET A 227 -8.63 -18.21 -13.91
CA MET A 227 -8.24 -18.93 -12.69
C MET A 227 -8.61 -20.41 -12.78
N LYS A 228 -9.82 -20.73 -13.26
CA LYS A 228 -10.25 -22.11 -13.50
C LYS A 228 -9.33 -22.87 -14.44
N SER A 229 -8.76 -22.20 -15.43
CA SER A 229 -7.87 -22.83 -16.40
C SER A 229 -6.45 -23.04 -15.87
N ASN A 230 -6.00 -22.20 -14.94
CA ASN A 230 -4.58 -22.14 -14.53
C ASN A 230 -4.32 -22.53 -13.07
N ILE A 231 -5.28 -22.34 -12.15
CA ILE A 231 -5.14 -22.65 -10.73
C ILE A 231 -6.16 -23.74 -10.35
N LYS A 232 -5.70 -24.98 -10.45
CA LYS A 232 -6.45 -26.18 -10.11
C LYS A 232 -6.21 -26.58 -8.67
N GLY A 233 -7.18 -27.22 -8.03
CA GLY A 233 -7.01 -27.97 -6.79
C GLY A 233 -6.46 -29.36 -7.03
N GLU A 234 -6.67 -30.26 -6.07
CA GLU A 234 -6.18 -31.64 -6.15
C GLU A 234 -6.84 -32.46 -7.28
N THR A 235 -8.09 -32.14 -7.61
CA THR A 235 -8.83 -32.77 -8.69
C THR A 235 -9.16 -31.76 -9.80
N ASN A 236 -9.51 -32.26 -10.99
CA ASN A 236 -9.93 -31.39 -12.12
C ASN A 236 -11.25 -30.63 -11.84
N ALA A 237 -12.08 -31.10 -10.90
CA ALA A 237 -13.31 -30.45 -10.49
C ALA A 237 -13.06 -29.28 -9.53
N MET A 238 -11.87 -29.24 -8.89
CA MET A 238 -11.45 -28.22 -7.93
C MET A 238 -10.63 -27.15 -8.63
N TYR A 239 -11.02 -25.91 -8.49
CA TYR A 239 -10.37 -24.75 -9.13
C TYR A 239 -10.66 -23.46 -8.40
N MET A 240 -9.78 -22.49 -8.53
CA MET A 240 -9.95 -21.16 -7.96
C MET A 240 -11.05 -20.40 -8.70
N GLN A 241 -11.93 -19.77 -7.92
CA GLN A 241 -12.98 -18.86 -8.40
C GLN A 241 -13.17 -17.68 -7.44
N THR A 242 -13.95 -16.68 -7.86
CA THR A 242 -14.38 -15.59 -7.00
C THR A 242 -15.56 -16.05 -6.14
N VAL A 243 -15.55 -15.69 -4.85
CA VAL A 243 -16.70 -15.93 -3.96
C VAL A 243 -17.90 -15.13 -4.44
N ALA A 244 -19.12 -15.70 -4.32
CA ALA A 244 -20.38 -15.06 -4.73
C ALA A 244 -20.78 -13.91 -3.79
N LEU A 245 -19.89 -12.94 -3.63
CA LEU A 245 -20.05 -11.68 -2.89
C LEU A 245 -19.66 -10.51 -3.81
N PRO A 246 -20.17 -9.29 -3.54
CA PRO A 246 -19.86 -8.13 -4.35
C PRO A 246 -18.36 -7.86 -4.43
N VAL A 247 -17.83 -7.75 -5.65
CA VAL A 247 -16.46 -7.29 -5.92
C VAL A 247 -16.45 -5.77 -5.92
N ASN A 248 -15.58 -5.18 -5.10
CA ASN A 248 -15.41 -3.74 -5.04
C ASN A 248 -14.52 -3.26 -6.20
N VAL A 249 -14.90 -2.14 -6.80
CA VAL A 249 -14.13 -1.50 -7.88
C VAL A 249 -13.80 -0.07 -7.53
N ASN A 250 -12.54 0.32 -7.75
CA ASN A 250 -12.07 1.71 -7.66
C ASN A 250 -11.30 2.07 -8.93
N MET A 251 -11.45 3.30 -9.41
CA MET A 251 -10.75 3.81 -10.57
C MET A 251 -9.88 4.99 -10.19
N ILE A 252 -8.60 4.88 -10.51
CA ILE A 252 -7.61 5.94 -10.30
C ILE A 252 -7.19 6.46 -11.67
N HIS A 253 -7.29 7.78 -11.84
CA HIS A 253 -6.80 8.48 -13.00
C HIS A 253 -5.57 9.29 -12.61
N GLU A 254 -4.42 8.93 -13.12
CA GLU A 254 -3.17 9.66 -12.88
C GLU A 254 -2.42 9.87 -14.20
N ARG A 255 -2.13 11.14 -14.53
CA ARG A 255 -1.32 11.52 -15.70
C ARG A 255 -1.71 10.80 -17.00
N ASN A 256 -2.98 10.84 -17.36
CA ASN A 256 -3.57 10.17 -18.54
C ASN A 256 -3.51 8.63 -18.52
N LYS A 257 -3.22 8.01 -17.38
CA LYS A 257 -3.31 6.56 -17.18
C LYS A 257 -4.50 6.22 -16.31
N LYS A 258 -5.27 5.25 -16.76
CA LYS A 258 -6.39 4.69 -16.01
C LYS A 258 -5.94 3.39 -15.35
N LEU A 259 -5.98 3.35 -14.03
CA LEU A 259 -5.81 2.13 -13.23
C LEU A 259 -7.16 1.76 -12.64
N ILE A 260 -7.62 0.55 -12.91
CA ILE A 260 -8.81 0.00 -12.28
C ILE A 260 -8.36 -1.02 -11.24
N ILE A 261 -8.87 -0.89 -10.02
CA ILE A 261 -8.53 -1.78 -8.90
C ILE A 261 -9.79 -2.53 -8.50
N PHE A 262 -9.74 -3.86 -8.58
CA PHE A 262 -10.78 -4.73 -8.06
C PHE A 262 -10.32 -5.38 -6.77
N ARG A 263 -11.25 -5.53 -5.80
CA ARG A 263 -11.03 -6.22 -4.52
C ARG A 263 -12.18 -7.15 -4.24
N GLY A 264 -11.86 -8.38 -3.87
CA GLY A 264 -12.87 -9.39 -3.56
C GLY A 264 -12.29 -10.56 -2.77
N LEU A 265 -13.11 -11.58 -2.62
CA LEU A 265 -12.70 -12.83 -2.01
C LEU A 265 -12.63 -13.93 -3.06
N TRP A 266 -11.68 -14.81 -2.91
CA TRP A 266 -11.52 -16.02 -3.72
C TRP A 266 -11.67 -17.27 -2.86
N GLU A 267 -12.06 -18.35 -3.51
CA GLU A 267 -12.14 -19.68 -2.92
C GLU A 267 -11.68 -20.73 -3.93
N VAL A 268 -11.36 -21.93 -3.45
CA VAL A 268 -11.24 -23.11 -4.30
C VAL A 268 -12.54 -23.86 -4.23
N LYS A 269 -13.23 -23.99 -5.36
CA LYS A 269 -14.44 -24.80 -5.44
C LYS A 269 -14.16 -26.24 -5.01
N GLY A 270 -14.89 -26.72 -4.00
CA GLY A 270 -14.73 -28.07 -3.44
C GLY A 270 -13.60 -28.21 -2.42
N ASP A 271 -13.02 -27.12 -1.92
CA ASP A 271 -12.02 -27.09 -0.88
C ASP A 271 -12.28 -25.93 0.10
N ALA A 272 -11.70 -26.03 1.30
CA ALA A 272 -11.78 -24.98 2.32
C ALA A 272 -10.77 -23.83 2.11
N MET A 273 -10.02 -23.82 1.01
CA MET A 273 -9.07 -22.76 0.70
C MET A 273 -9.77 -21.51 0.17
N GLY A 274 -9.41 -20.37 0.73
CA GLY A 274 -9.92 -19.07 0.29
C GLY A 274 -9.22 -17.90 0.97
N GLY A 275 -9.53 -16.69 0.52
CA GLY A 275 -8.96 -15.48 1.08
C GLY A 275 -9.24 -14.22 0.26
N PRO A 276 -8.58 -13.11 0.57
CA PRO A 276 -8.73 -11.86 -0.17
C PRO A 276 -7.86 -11.83 -1.43
N PHE A 277 -8.33 -11.07 -2.43
CA PHE A 277 -7.52 -10.67 -3.57
C PHE A 277 -7.63 -9.16 -3.86
N VAL A 278 -6.62 -8.63 -4.52
CA VAL A 278 -6.60 -7.30 -5.13
C VAL A 278 -6.00 -7.39 -6.52
N SER A 279 -6.68 -6.82 -7.52
CA SER A 279 -6.25 -6.85 -8.91
C SER A 279 -6.10 -5.44 -9.46
N HIS A 280 -4.93 -5.13 -9.99
CA HIS A 280 -4.67 -3.91 -10.75
C HIS A 280 -4.84 -4.21 -12.24
N VAL A 281 -5.70 -3.47 -12.90
CA VAL A 281 -6.04 -3.65 -14.32
C VAL A 281 -5.65 -2.42 -15.10
N ILE A 282 -4.87 -2.63 -16.14
CA ILE A 282 -4.42 -1.56 -17.06
C ILE A 282 -4.62 -1.99 -18.52
N GLU A 283 -4.66 -1.02 -19.41
CA GLU A 283 -4.47 -1.26 -20.83
C GLU A 283 -3.00 -1.35 -21.16
N HIS A 284 -2.61 -2.36 -21.92
CA HIS A 284 -1.24 -2.55 -22.35
C HIS A 284 -1.19 -3.17 -23.75
N LYS A 285 -0.61 -2.42 -24.71
CA LYS A 285 -0.42 -2.87 -26.11
C LYS A 285 -1.71 -3.43 -26.75
N GLY A 286 -2.83 -2.68 -26.60
CA GLY A 286 -4.12 -3.03 -27.18
C GLY A 286 -4.89 -4.16 -26.47
N ASN A 287 -4.37 -4.66 -25.34
CA ASN A 287 -5.01 -5.69 -24.52
C ASN A 287 -5.25 -5.19 -23.10
N THR A 288 -6.03 -5.94 -22.35
CA THR A 288 -6.18 -5.75 -20.90
C THR A 288 -5.15 -6.60 -20.17
N LEU A 289 -4.32 -5.98 -19.36
CA LEU A 289 -3.36 -6.66 -18.49
C LEU A 289 -3.85 -6.57 -17.04
N VAL A 290 -3.88 -7.71 -16.37
CA VAL A 290 -4.24 -7.83 -14.95
C VAL A 290 -3.00 -8.29 -14.19
N VAL A 291 -2.69 -7.58 -13.11
CA VAL A 291 -1.71 -7.99 -12.09
C VAL A 291 -2.47 -8.10 -10.78
N GLU A 292 -2.52 -9.31 -10.24
CA GLU A 292 -3.33 -9.64 -9.08
C GLU A 292 -2.48 -10.18 -7.94
N ALA A 293 -2.81 -9.79 -6.73
CA ALA A 293 -2.28 -10.37 -5.50
C ALA A 293 -3.39 -11.07 -4.73
N PHE A 294 -3.12 -12.26 -4.19
CA PHE A 294 -4.03 -12.96 -3.31
C PHE A 294 -3.32 -13.69 -2.19
N VAL A 295 -4.02 -13.91 -1.09
CA VAL A 295 -3.45 -14.47 0.15
C VAL A 295 -4.27 -15.64 0.64
N PHE A 296 -3.60 -16.72 1.06
CA PHE A 296 -4.16 -17.80 1.86
C PHE A 296 -3.42 -17.85 3.19
N ALA A 297 -4.08 -17.53 4.29
CA ALA A 297 -3.49 -17.50 5.62
C ALA A 297 -4.54 -17.95 6.67
N PRO A 298 -4.81 -19.24 6.78
CA PRO A 298 -5.82 -19.77 7.71
C PRO A 298 -5.47 -19.39 9.15
N GLY A 299 -6.48 -18.96 9.92
CA GLY A 299 -6.33 -18.57 11.32
C GLY A 299 -5.51 -17.28 11.57
N LYS A 300 -5.11 -16.54 10.52
CA LYS A 300 -4.31 -15.31 10.66
C LYS A 300 -5.04 -14.10 10.09
N LYS A 301 -4.70 -12.91 10.62
CA LYS A 301 -5.04 -11.61 10.02
C LYS A 301 -4.37 -11.50 8.64
N LYS A 302 -5.12 -11.04 7.62
CA LYS A 302 -4.71 -11.05 6.22
C LYS A 302 -4.36 -9.66 5.68
N ARG A 303 -4.80 -8.59 6.37
CA ARG A 303 -4.57 -7.21 5.97
C ARG A 303 -3.12 -6.92 5.59
N ASN A 304 -2.19 -7.18 6.51
CA ASN A 304 -0.79 -6.83 6.28
C ASN A 304 -0.15 -7.64 5.15
N TYR A 305 -0.48 -8.93 5.01
CA TYR A 305 -0.01 -9.76 3.90
C TYR A 305 -0.50 -9.22 2.54
N LEU A 306 -1.80 -8.90 2.47
CA LEU A 306 -2.37 -8.37 1.22
C LEU A 306 -1.80 -6.98 0.87
N ARG A 307 -1.65 -6.09 1.87
CA ARG A 307 -1.08 -4.75 1.68
C ARG A 307 0.38 -4.78 1.23
N GLN A 308 1.17 -5.73 1.73
CA GLN A 308 2.55 -5.92 1.25
C GLN A 308 2.59 -6.31 -0.23
N LEU A 309 1.74 -7.22 -0.65
CA LEU A 309 1.65 -7.61 -2.06
C LEU A 309 1.09 -6.49 -2.94
N GLU A 310 0.09 -5.77 -2.45
CA GLU A 310 -0.47 -4.64 -3.16
C GLU A 310 0.57 -3.54 -3.41
N ALA A 311 1.51 -3.34 -2.49
CA ALA A 311 2.64 -2.43 -2.68
C ALA A 311 3.49 -2.83 -3.90
N ALA A 312 3.66 -4.13 -4.16
CA ALA A 312 4.31 -4.60 -5.38
C ALA A 312 3.50 -4.23 -6.64
N LEU A 313 2.17 -4.36 -6.60
CA LEU A 313 1.29 -3.99 -7.72
C LEU A 313 1.41 -2.50 -8.09
N TYR A 314 1.58 -1.61 -7.12
CA TYR A 314 1.79 -0.18 -7.35
C TYR A 314 3.15 0.15 -8.01
N THR A 315 4.09 -0.80 -8.05
CA THR A 315 5.36 -0.62 -8.77
C THR A 315 5.25 -0.87 -10.27
N LEU A 316 4.07 -1.29 -10.76
CA LEU A 316 3.80 -1.62 -12.16
C LEU A 316 4.09 -0.44 -13.09
N LYS A 317 4.97 -0.68 -14.08
CA LYS A 317 5.27 0.28 -15.16
C LYS A 317 5.17 -0.42 -16.50
N GLN A 318 4.58 0.27 -17.47
CA GLN A 318 4.55 -0.14 -18.87
C GLN A 318 5.87 0.23 -19.54
N GLN A 319 6.30 -0.63 -20.47
CA GLN A 319 7.43 -0.38 -21.38
C GLN A 319 6.94 -0.11 -22.80
#